data_349f08a9aaabe8d332f28348e453b854
#
_entry.id   349f08a9aaabe8d332f28348e453b854
#
_cell.length_a   1.000
_cell.length_b   1.000
_cell.length_c   1.000
_cell.angle_alpha   90.00
_cell.angle_beta   90.00
_cell.angle_gamma   90.00
#
_symmetry.space_group_name_H-M   'P 1'
#
loop_
_entity.id
_entity.type
_entity.pdbx_description
1 polymer ?
#
loop_
_entity_poly.entity_id
_entity_poly.type
_entity_poly.pdbx_seq_one_letter_code
_entity_poly.pdbx_strand_id
1 'polypeptide(L)'
;MLKAEGGTCNDPATCGDRHVLVVEQGTCRLWESYFTYRSAGGQWTSYSTAAWDLGSNAMRPDTWTSGDAAGLPMAPLLVRASEASAGEIPHALRVTFRDAVLANTYVWPARHRAGNSSGGIPFGALLRLKGSFAIPPAWTTQAKAI
;
A
#
# COMPACT_ATOMS: atom_id res chain seq x y z
N MET A 1 8.97 -19.87 7.79
CA MET A 1 7.78 -19.46 8.58
C MET A 1 7.49 -18.01 8.23
N LEU A 2 6.30 -17.71 7.72
CA LEU A 2 5.88 -16.34 7.46
C LEU A 2 5.72 -15.61 8.80
N LYS A 3 6.34 -14.45 8.93
CA LYS A 3 6.14 -13.59 10.10
C LYS A 3 4.99 -12.62 9.79
N ALA A 4 3.95 -12.64 10.61
CA ALA A 4 2.93 -11.63 10.53
C ALA A 4 3.45 -10.32 11.15
N GLU A 5 3.01 -9.18 10.64
CA GLU A 5 3.16 -7.91 11.31
C GLU A 5 2.55 -7.99 12.72
N GLY A 6 3.23 -7.45 13.72
CA GLY A 6 2.83 -7.62 15.12
C GLY A 6 3.17 -8.99 15.74
N GLY A 7 3.89 -9.87 15.01
CA GLY A 7 4.34 -11.17 15.52
C GLY A 7 3.19 -12.11 15.87
N THR A 8 3.18 -12.63 17.10
CA THR A 8 2.14 -13.54 17.62
C THR A 8 0.94 -12.82 18.22
N CYS A 9 0.93 -11.50 18.22
CA CYS A 9 -0.19 -10.70 18.71
C CYS A 9 -1.49 -11.02 17.93
N ASN A 10 -2.58 -11.25 18.64
CA ASN A 10 -3.91 -11.53 18.08
C ASN A 10 -4.94 -10.44 18.41
N ASP A 11 -4.50 -9.37 19.04
CA ASP A 11 -5.36 -8.22 19.32
C ASP A 11 -5.36 -7.26 18.13
N PRO A 12 -6.49 -7.12 17.46
CA PRO A 12 -6.60 -6.23 16.30
C PRO A 12 -6.31 -4.76 16.61
N ALA A 13 -6.50 -4.31 17.84
CA ALA A 13 -6.26 -2.92 18.22
C ALA A 13 -4.76 -2.57 18.36
N THR A 14 -3.89 -3.58 18.52
CA THR A 14 -2.47 -3.36 18.84
C THR A 14 -1.48 -4.06 17.92
N CYS A 15 -1.96 -4.86 16.97
CA CYS A 15 -1.14 -5.78 16.20
C CYS A 15 -0.71 -5.30 14.81
N GLY A 16 -0.83 -4.01 14.51
CA GLY A 16 -0.50 -3.46 13.19
C GLY A 16 -1.54 -3.74 12.12
N ASP A 17 -1.25 -3.32 10.90
CA ASP A 17 -2.21 -3.32 9.78
C ASP A 17 -2.49 -4.71 9.18
N ARG A 18 -1.61 -5.67 9.39
CA ARG A 18 -1.78 -7.07 8.98
C ARG A 18 -2.34 -7.25 7.58
N HIS A 19 -1.68 -6.66 6.62
CA HIS A 19 -2.03 -6.83 5.22
C HIS A 19 -1.74 -8.24 4.73
N VAL A 20 -2.65 -8.75 3.90
CA VAL A 20 -2.43 -9.99 3.14
C VAL A 20 -2.59 -9.67 1.65
N LEU A 21 -1.62 -10.09 0.86
CA LEU A 21 -1.54 -9.89 -0.57
C LEU A 21 -1.40 -11.27 -1.22
N VAL A 22 -2.31 -11.63 -2.11
CA VAL A 22 -2.31 -12.91 -2.83
C VAL A 22 -2.51 -12.65 -4.31
N VAL A 23 -1.55 -13.08 -5.11
CA VAL A 23 -1.68 -13.10 -6.57
C VAL A 23 -2.09 -14.50 -7.00
N GLU A 24 -3.21 -14.60 -7.66
CA GLU A 24 -3.72 -15.86 -8.20
C GLU A 24 -3.01 -16.19 -9.52
N GLN A 25 -2.28 -17.29 -9.51
CA GLN A 25 -1.54 -17.72 -10.68
C GLN A 25 -2.48 -18.10 -11.84
N GLY A 26 -2.21 -17.60 -13.03
CA GLY A 26 -2.94 -17.93 -14.26
C GLY A 26 -4.17 -17.07 -14.55
N THR A 27 -4.69 -16.34 -13.56
CA THR A 27 -5.87 -15.47 -13.74
C THR A 27 -5.56 -13.99 -13.71
N CYS A 28 -4.32 -13.61 -13.39
CA CYS A 28 -3.91 -12.21 -13.19
C CYS A 28 -4.78 -11.47 -12.16
N ARG A 29 -5.31 -12.18 -11.17
CA ARG A 29 -6.07 -11.57 -10.07
C ARG A 29 -5.20 -11.36 -8.86
N LEU A 30 -5.35 -10.17 -8.27
CA LEU A 30 -4.75 -9.80 -6.98
C LEU A 30 -5.86 -9.67 -5.94
N TRP A 31 -5.66 -10.34 -4.81
CA TRP A 31 -6.51 -10.22 -3.63
C TRP A 31 -5.71 -9.52 -2.54
N GLU A 32 -6.27 -8.49 -1.98
CA GLU A 32 -5.65 -7.72 -0.91
C GLU A 32 -6.61 -7.57 0.24
N SER A 33 -6.09 -7.63 1.46
CA SER A 33 -6.88 -7.40 2.65
C SER A 33 -6.13 -6.56 3.68
N TYR A 34 -6.90 -5.87 4.48
CA TYR A 34 -6.44 -5.07 5.60
C TYR A 34 -6.98 -5.67 6.89
N PHE A 35 -6.15 -5.63 7.93
CA PHE A 35 -6.50 -6.06 9.27
C PHE A 35 -6.99 -7.51 9.30
N THR A 36 -6.15 -8.39 8.78
CA THR A 36 -6.44 -9.81 8.62
C THR A 36 -5.78 -10.63 9.72
N TYR A 37 -6.56 -11.42 10.41
CA TYR A 37 -6.09 -12.27 11.50
C TYR A 37 -6.88 -13.57 11.56
N ARG A 38 -6.25 -14.55 12.22
CA ARG A 38 -6.86 -15.86 12.43
C ARG A 38 -7.46 -15.91 13.83
N SER A 39 -8.74 -16.20 13.94
CA SER A 39 -9.41 -16.39 15.21
C SER A 39 -8.92 -17.65 15.95
N ALA A 40 -9.23 -17.76 17.23
CA ALA A 40 -8.95 -18.97 18.02
C ALA A 40 -9.61 -20.23 17.44
N GLY A 41 -10.75 -20.10 16.77
CA GLY A 41 -11.43 -21.17 16.05
C GLY A 41 -10.83 -21.51 14.69
N GLY A 42 -9.72 -20.88 14.30
CA GLY A 42 -9.01 -21.15 13.04
C GLY A 42 -9.58 -20.47 11.81
N GLN A 43 -10.62 -19.67 11.95
CA GLN A 43 -11.22 -18.88 10.87
C GLN A 43 -10.43 -17.60 10.61
N TRP A 44 -10.35 -17.19 9.36
CA TRP A 44 -9.76 -15.91 8.97
C TRP A 44 -10.83 -14.82 8.93
N THR A 45 -10.50 -13.67 9.49
CA THR A 45 -11.32 -12.47 9.46
C THR A 45 -10.51 -11.31 8.91
N SER A 46 -11.18 -10.39 8.23
CA SER A 46 -10.55 -9.19 7.67
C SER A 46 -11.50 -8.01 7.79
N TYR A 47 -10.96 -6.82 8.02
CA TYR A 47 -11.77 -5.60 8.09
C TYR A 47 -12.19 -5.12 6.71
N SER A 48 -11.26 -5.11 5.76
CA SER A 48 -11.58 -4.80 4.37
C SER A 48 -10.81 -5.69 3.41
N THR A 49 -11.43 -5.97 2.26
CA THR A 49 -10.84 -6.76 1.19
C THR A 49 -11.09 -6.09 -0.16
N ALA A 50 -10.19 -6.34 -1.10
CA ALA A 50 -10.33 -5.93 -2.48
C ALA A 50 -9.81 -7.00 -3.42
N ALA A 51 -10.47 -7.15 -4.57
CA ALA A 51 -10.01 -7.93 -5.69
C ALA A 51 -9.67 -6.98 -6.86
N TRP A 52 -8.58 -7.25 -7.54
CA TRP A 52 -8.10 -6.48 -8.66
C TRP A 52 -7.85 -7.40 -9.85
N ASP A 53 -8.22 -6.94 -11.02
CA ASP A 53 -7.80 -7.53 -12.28
C ASP A 53 -6.52 -6.82 -12.73
N LEU A 54 -5.39 -7.51 -12.66
CA LEU A 54 -4.08 -6.95 -13.04
C LEU A 54 -3.91 -6.76 -14.55
N GLY A 55 -4.82 -7.28 -15.37
CA GLY A 55 -4.91 -7.03 -16.80
C GLY A 55 -5.71 -5.77 -17.15
N SER A 56 -6.22 -5.04 -16.16
CA SER A 56 -7.13 -3.92 -16.35
C SER A 56 -6.71 -2.71 -15.50
N ASN A 57 -7.03 -1.52 -16.00
CA ASN A 57 -6.92 -0.27 -15.23
C ASN A 57 -8.24 0.12 -14.53
N ALA A 58 -9.17 -0.83 -14.39
CA ALA A 58 -10.44 -0.57 -13.71
C ALA A 58 -10.21 -0.22 -12.24
N MET A 59 -10.76 0.90 -11.85
CA MET A 59 -10.67 1.40 -10.48
C MET A 59 -11.84 0.90 -9.65
N ARG A 60 -11.66 0.86 -8.33
CA ARG A 60 -12.77 0.65 -7.41
C ARG A 60 -13.81 1.76 -7.57
N PRO A 61 -15.08 1.50 -7.21
CA PRO A 61 -16.08 2.55 -7.12
C PRO A 61 -15.62 3.71 -6.24
N ASP A 62 -16.06 4.91 -6.56
CA ASP A 62 -15.76 6.09 -5.76
C ASP A 62 -16.21 5.92 -4.31
N THR A 63 -15.47 6.44 -3.36
CA THR A 63 -15.65 6.28 -1.91
C THR A 63 -15.35 4.88 -1.33
N TRP A 64 -14.99 3.91 -2.15
CA TRP A 64 -14.66 2.57 -1.65
C TRP A 64 -13.19 2.46 -1.25
N THR A 65 -12.95 1.99 -0.03
CA THR A 65 -11.61 1.60 0.41
C THR A 65 -11.16 0.29 -0.25
N SER A 66 -9.92 -0.09 -0.05
CA SER A 66 -9.35 -1.39 -0.44
C SER A 66 -8.60 -2.00 0.76
N GLY A 67 -7.60 -2.81 0.52
CA GLY A 67 -6.56 -3.10 1.51
C GLY A 67 -5.73 -1.86 1.86
N ASP A 68 -5.74 -0.85 1.00
CA ASP A 68 -5.11 0.45 1.21
C ASP A 68 -6.14 1.54 1.49
N ALA A 69 -5.79 2.48 2.37
CA ALA A 69 -6.66 3.59 2.75
C ALA A 69 -7.08 4.50 1.57
N ALA A 70 -6.25 4.59 0.54
CA ALA A 70 -6.54 5.37 -0.67
C ALA A 70 -7.51 4.67 -1.64
N GLY A 71 -7.90 3.42 -1.38
CA GLY A 71 -8.70 2.64 -2.32
C GLY A 71 -7.92 2.22 -3.57
N LEU A 72 -6.59 2.11 -3.48
CA LEU A 72 -5.68 1.69 -4.54
C LEU A 72 -5.18 0.26 -4.29
N PRO A 73 -4.64 -0.44 -5.31
CA PRO A 73 -3.92 -1.69 -5.11
C PRO A 73 -2.57 -1.41 -4.45
N MET A 74 -2.10 -2.33 -3.60
CA MET A 74 -0.80 -2.22 -2.94
C MET A 74 0.30 -2.96 -3.71
N ALA A 75 0.08 -4.22 -4.07
CA ALA A 75 1.13 -5.07 -4.62
C ALA A 75 1.83 -4.48 -5.87
N PRO A 76 1.14 -3.85 -6.83
CA PRO A 76 1.79 -3.23 -7.98
C PRO A 76 2.62 -1.99 -7.64
N LEU A 77 2.41 -1.40 -6.47
CA LEU A 77 3.05 -0.15 -6.04
C LEU A 77 4.13 -0.37 -4.96
N LEU A 78 4.48 -1.62 -4.67
CA LEU A 78 5.55 -1.97 -3.74
C LEU A 78 6.88 -2.10 -4.47
N VAL A 79 7.94 -1.68 -3.79
CA VAL A 79 9.32 -1.95 -4.23
C VAL A 79 9.57 -3.44 -4.26
N ARG A 80 10.09 -3.97 -5.35
CA ARG A 80 10.58 -5.34 -5.43
C ARG A 80 12.09 -5.39 -5.25
N ALA A 81 12.57 -6.42 -4.55
CA ALA A 81 14.00 -6.58 -4.30
C ALA A 81 14.83 -6.63 -5.59
N SER A 82 14.30 -7.27 -6.65
CA SER A 82 14.94 -7.33 -7.98
C SER A 82 15.08 -5.95 -8.62
N GLU A 83 14.07 -5.10 -8.55
CA GLU A 83 14.06 -3.74 -9.10
C GLU A 83 15.06 -2.85 -8.35
N ALA A 84 15.00 -2.86 -7.02
CA ALA A 84 15.94 -2.12 -6.20
C ALA A 84 17.40 -2.55 -6.44
N SER A 85 17.63 -3.87 -6.63
CA SER A 85 18.97 -4.39 -6.95
C SER A 85 19.45 -4.02 -8.35
N ALA A 86 18.51 -3.92 -9.31
CA ALA A 86 18.81 -3.45 -10.66
C ALA A 86 19.06 -1.94 -10.73
N GLY A 87 18.67 -1.19 -9.69
CA GLY A 87 18.81 0.27 -9.65
C GLY A 87 17.73 1.02 -10.45
N GLU A 88 16.66 0.35 -10.82
CA GLU A 88 15.56 0.93 -11.59
C GLU A 88 14.22 0.36 -11.14
N ILE A 89 13.24 1.25 -10.91
CA ILE A 89 11.88 0.90 -10.52
C ILE A 89 10.93 1.55 -11.55
N PRO A 90 10.45 0.79 -12.55
CA PRO A 90 9.70 1.33 -13.69
C PRO A 90 8.20 1.55 -13.41
N HIS A 91 7.82 1.78 -12.16
CA HIS A 91 6.45 2.05 -11.75
C HIS A 91 6.39 3.06 -10.60
N ALA A 92 5.21 3.61 -10.34
CA ALA A 92 4.99 4.46 -9.18
C ALA A 92 5.09 3.64 -7.89
N LEU A 93 5.61 4.27 -6.84
CA LEU A 93 5.70 3.68 -5.51
C LEU A 93 4.60 4.21 -4.59
N ARG A 94 4.06 3.33 -3.78
CA ARG A 94 3.19 3.71 -2.67
C ARG A 94 4.04 4.21 -1.51
N VAL A 95 3.65 5.36 -0.97
CA VAL A 95 4.26 5.94 0.23
C VAL A 95 3.19 6.28 1.25
N THR A 96 3.50 6.13 2.53
CA THR A 96 2.61 6.51 3.63
C THR A 96 3.23 7.64 4.46
N PHE A 97 2.38 8.44 5.05
CA PHE A 97 2.75 9.53 5.95
C PHE A 97 1.96 9.42 7.25
N ARG A 98 2.43 10.15 8.27
CA ARG A 98 1.68 10.25 9.53
C ARG A 98 0.38 11.02 9.30
N ASP A 99 -0.68 10.66 10.02
CA ASP A 99 -2.00 11.29 9.93
C ASP A 99 -1.98 12.81 9.99
N ALA A 100 -1.10 13.38 10.81
CA ALA A 100 -0.99 14.83 10.98
C ALA A 100 -0.65 15.59 9.68
N VAL A 101 -0.09 14.92 8.66
CA VAL A 101 0.26 15.53 7.38
C VAL A 101 -0.63 15.06 6.23
N LEU A 102 -1.61 14.19 6.51
CA LEU A 102 -2.56 13.68 5.53
C LEU A 102 -3.87 14.47 5.60
N ALA A 103 -4.32 14.99 4.47
CA ALA A 103 -5.61 15.66 4.38
C ALA A 103 -6.78 14.68 4.47
N ASN A 104 -7.90 15.13 5.02
CA ASN A 104 -9.17 14.38 4.99
C ASN A 104 -9.85 14.54 3.60
N THR A 105 -9.11 14.31 2.55
CA THR A 105 -9.58 14.36 1.17
C THR A 105 -8.73 13.46 0.29
N TYR A 106 -9.16 13.23 -0.95
CA TYR A 106 -8.41 12.47 -1.94
C TYR A 106 -8.52 13.11 -3.32
N VAL A 107 -7.55 12.78 -4.16
CA VAL A 107 -7.50 13.14 -5.58
C VAL A 107 -7.33 11.86 -6.40
N TRP A 108 -7.78 11.89 -7.64
CA TRP A 108 -7.55 10.78 -8.57
C TRP A 108 -6.04 10.46 -8.64
N PRO A 109 -5.64 9.18 -8.64
CA PRO A 109 -6.44 7.95 -8.81
C PRO A 109 -7.04 7.36 -7.54
N ALA A 110 -6.82 7.94 -6.34
CA ALA A 110 -7.46 7.45 -5.13
C ALA A 110 -8.98 7.47 -5.22
N ARG A 111 -9.62 6.59 -4.47
CA ARG A 111 -11.08 6.45 -4.37
C ARG A 111 -11.59 6.62 -2.96
N HIS A 112 -10.69 6.72 -1.99
CA HIS A 112 -11.01 6.78 -0.58
C HIS A 112 -9.92 7.52 0.20
N ARG A 113 -10.22 7.85 1.43
CA ARG A 113 -9.33 8.48 2.40
C ARG A 113 -9.56 7.92 3.80
N ALA A 114 -8.56 8.02 4.65
CA ALA A 114 -8.66 7.67 6.07
C ALA A 114 -8.04 8.74 6.99
N GLY A 115 -7.61 9.88 6.46
CA GLY A 115 -7.05 11.00 7.24
C GLY A 115 -8.12 11.81 7.96
N ASN A 116 -7.73 12.44 9.05
CA ASN A 116 -8.58 13.30 9.87
C ASN A 116 -8.10 14.77 9.89
N SER A 117 -6.99 15.07 9.23
CA SER A 117 -6.44 16.42 9.20
C SER A 117 -7.24 17.34 8.27
N SER A 118 -7.41 18.60 8.67
CA SER A 118 -8.04 19.63 7.85
C SER A 118 -7.15 20.21 6.75
N GLY A 119 -5.87 19.87 6.76
CA GLY A 119 -4.89 20.30 5.76
C GLY A 119 -3.79 19.27 5.58
N GLY A 120 -3.06 19.33 4.48
CA GLY A 120 -1.96 18.41 4.20
C GLY A 120 -2.03 17.79 2.82
N ILE A 121 -1.41 16.64 2.68
CA ILE A 121 -1.30 15.89 1.42
C ILE A 121 -2.57 15.08 1.21
N PRO A 122 -3.33 15.26 0.11
CA PRO A 122 -4.49 14.42 -0.19
C PRO A 122 -4.05 12.99 -0.54
N PHE A 123 -4.90 12.00 -0.22
CA PHE A 123 -4.69 10.63 -0.68
C PHE A 123 -4.70 10.58 -2.20
N GLY A 124 -3.83 9.78 -2.81
CA GLY A 124 -3.66 9.72 -4.26
C GLY A 124 -2.77 10.81 -4.87
N ALA A 125 -2.23 11.74 -4.05
CA ALA A 125 -1.28 12.73 -4.56
C ALA A 125 -0.05 12.06 -5.15
N LEU A 126 0.33 12.49 -6.35
CA LEU A 126 1.57 12.07 -6.99
C LEU A 126 2.72 12.98 -6.53
N LEU A 127 3.70 12.38 -5.91
CA LEU A 127 4.90 13.07 -5.42
C LEU A 127 6.10 12.71 -6.31
N ARG A 128 7.01 13.64 -6.46
CA ARG A 128 8.31 13.43 -7.13
C ARG A 128 9.39 14.26 -6.46
N LEU A 129 10.61 13.82 -6.58
CA LEU A 129 11.75 14.63 -6.18
C LEU A 129 11.83 15.92 -7.02
N LYS A 130 12.21 17.01 -6.38
CA LYS A 130 12.53 18.26 -7.11
C LYS A 130 13.72 18.03 -8.02
N GLY A 131 13.70 18.57 -9.22
CA GLY A 131 14.84 18.49 -10.15
C GLY A 131 16.15 19.09 -9.61
N SER A 132 16.05 19.97 -8.60
CA SER A 132 17.21 20.53 -7.90
C SER A 132 17.74 19.66 -6.75
N PHE A 133 17.07 18.53 -6.43
CA PHE A 133 17.56 17.65 -5.38
C PHE A 133 18.76 16.84 -5.88
N ALA A 134 19.92 17.05 -5.27
CA ALA A 134 21.11 16.27 -5.56
C ALA A 134 21.10 14.97 -4.77
N ILE A 135 21.02 13.84 -5.47
CA ILE A 135 21.10 12.53 -4.83
C ILE A 135 22.50 12.34 -4.23
N PRO A 136 22.64 12.08 -2.91
CA PRO A 136 23.93 11.91 -2.29
C PRO A 136 24.75 10.78 -2.94
N PRO A 137 26.02 11.02 -3.33
CA PRO A 137 26.85 10.00 -3.98
C PRO A 137 27.02 8.73 -3.14
N ALA A 138 27.04 8.88 -1.81
CA ALA A 138 27.23 7.78 -0.86
C ALA A 138 26.02 6.85 -0.71
N TRP A 139 24.86 7.19 -1.27
CA TRP A 139 23.71 6.29 -1.23
C TRP A 139 23.98 5.02 -2.04
N THR A 140 23.48 3.90 -1.54
CA THR A 140 23.54 2.62 -2.26
C THR A 140 22.74 2.68 -3.56
N THR A 141 22.97 1.74 -4.48
CA THR A 141 22.18 1.60 -5.71
C THR A 141 20.70 1.49 -5.40
N GLN A 142 20.35 0.69 -4.40
CA GLN A 142 18.96 0.50 -3.96
C GLN A 142 18.33 1.79 -3.45
N ALA A 143 19.07 2.56 -2.63
CA ALA A 143 18.56 3.82 -2.10
C ALA A 143 18.42 4.91 -3.18
N LYS A 144 19.22 4.84 -4.25
CA LYS A 144 19.11 5.75 -5.41
C LYS A 144 17.96 5.37 -6.33
N ALA A 145 17.56 4.10 -6.36
CA ALA A 145 16.47 3.62 -7.18
C ALA A 145 15.09 3.99 -6.60
N ILE A 146 14.99 4.09 -5.28
CA ILE A 146 13.79 4.51 -4.55
C ILE A 146 13.71 6.02 -4.50
#